data_3eef5b432b123e783084b8a4f9bc7e06
#
_entry.id   3eef5b432b123e783084b8a4f9bc7e06
#
_cell.length_a   1.000
_cell.length_b   1.000
_cell.length_c   1.000
_cell.angle_alpha   90.00
_cell.angle_beta   90.00
_cell.angle_gamma   90.00
#
_symmetry.space_group_name_H-M   'P 1'
#
loop_
_entity.id
_entity.type
_entity.pdbx_description
1 polymer ?
#
loop_
_entity_poly.entity_id
_entity_poly.type
_entity_poly.pdbx_seq_one_letter_code
_entity_poly.pdbx_strand_id
1 'polypeptide(L)'
;MDIEKVELRSEKVRHVMGQTPPVLVRTGTMIVTVLFAIICYATYKIPYPFTIEADGIVISSDSIHNNLMIELFIPYRYNNYYQVVKRQVSTTYEGRESVVIECDIDSISDNVVILNGENFFHAYTYISNDDIKKYRLKENMKVHSTTIINNKTILQQIIRK
;
A
#
# COMPACT_ATOMS: atom_id res chain seq x y z
N MET A 1 6.66 -58.76 43.66
CA MET A 1 7.50 -59.12 42.55
C MET A 1 7.00 -58.44 41.27
N ASP A 2 7.24 -57.14 41.05
CA ASP A 2 6.94 -56.49 39.76
C ASP A 2 7.28 -54.99 39.75
N ILE A 3 7.75 -54.46 40.88
CA ILE A 3 8.11 -53.03 40.98
C ILE A 3 9.38 -52.72 40.18
N GLU A 4 10.35 -53.62 40.21
CA GLU A 4 11.63 -53.50 39.55
C GLU A 4 11.55 -53.51 38.01
N LYS A 5 10.55 -54.23 37.44
CA LYS A 5 10.32 -54.25 35.99
C LYS A 5 9.64 -52.97 35.47
N VAL A 6 8.89 -52.31 36.33
CA VAL A 6 8.21 -51.04 35.95
C VAL A 6 9.18 -49.89 35.98
N GLU A 7 10.14 -49.85 36.93
CA GLU A 7 11.16 -48.80 36.96
C GLU A 7 12.12 -48.92 35.78
N LEU A 8 12.59 -50.10 35.42
CA LEU A 8 13.45 -50.32 34.24
C LEU A 8 12.78 -49.93 32.92
N ARG A 9 11.48 -50.08 32.81
CA ARG A 9 10.71 -49.58 31.64
C ARG A 9 10.61 -48.08 31.61
N SER A 10 10.43 -47.44 32.76
CA SER A 10 10.32 -46.00 32.86
C SER A 10 11.65 -45.30 32.55
N GLU A 11 12.79 -45.85 32.97
CA GLU A 11 14.13 -45.33 32.65
C GLU A 11 14.47 -45.47 31.15
N LYS A 12 14.18 -46.64 30.55
CA LYS A 12 14.36 -46.79 29.09
C LYS A 12 13.49 -45.87 28.27
N VAL A 13 12.26 -45.64 28.69
CA VAL A 13 11.36 -44.71 28.01
C VAL A 13 11.80 -43.27 28.19
N ARG A 14 12.27 -42.87 29.38
CA ARG A 14 12.88 -41.56 29.63
C ARG A 14 14.14 -41.34 28.81
N HIS A 15 15.00 -42.38 28.67
CA HIS A 15 16.23 -42.29 27.90
C HIS A 15 15.97 -42.14 26.40
N VAL A 16 14.93 -42.80 25.87
CA VAL A 16 14.54 -42.69 24.46
C VAL A 16 13.79 -41.36 24.18
N MET A 17 12.98 -40.87 25.12
CA MET A 17 12.31 -39.57 24.95
C MET A 17 13.23 -38.36 25.18
N GLY A 18 14.33 -38.54 25.96
CA GLY A 18 15.26 -37.46 26.24
C GLY A 18 16.37 -37.24 25.19
N GLN A 19 16.53 -38.17 24.28
CA GLN A 19 17.54 -38.06 23.22
C GLN A 19 16.87 -37.74 21.88
N THR A 20 16.48 -36.47 21.71
CA THR A 20 16.30 -35.96 20.34
C THR A 20 17.66 -36.15 19.63
N PRO A 21 17.69 -36.81 18.47
CA PRO A 21 18.95 -37.02 17.75
C PRO A 21 19.59 -35.64 17.50
N PRO A 22 20.86 -35.44 17.95
CA PRO A 22 21.52 -34.13 17.82
C PRO A 22 21.61 -33.66 16.36
N VAL A 23 21.59 -34.59 15.43
CA VAL A 23 21.54 -34.31 13.98
C VAL A 23 20.22 -33.71 13.58
N LEU A 24 19.10 -34.20 14.12
CA LEU A 24 17.74 -33.68 13.75
C LEU A 24 17.55 -32.25 14.27
N VAL A 25 18.02 -31.96 15.49
CA VAL A 25 17.96 -30.60 16.06
C VAL A 25 18.85 -29.66 15.26
N ARG A 26 20.07 -30.09 14.93
CA ARG A 26 21.03 -29.26 14.18
C ARG A 26 20.54 -28.96 12.75
N THR A 27 20.01 -29.95 12.03
CA THR A 27 19.44 -29.74 10.68
C THR A 27 18.17 -28.93 10.73
N GLY A 28 17.29 -29.17 11.69
CA GLY A 28 16.06 -28.40 11.87
C GLY A 28 16.32 -26.92 12.14
N THR A 29 17.24 -26.61 13.06
CA THR A 29 17.62 -25.21 13.35
C THR A 29 18.28 -24.54 12.16
N MET A 30 19.12 -25.26 11.40
CA MET A 30 19.76 -24.72 10.20
C MET A 30 18.71 -24.35 9.13
N ILE A 31 17.73 -25.22 8.88
CA ILE A 31 16.65 -24.95 7.91
C ILE A 31 15.84 -23.73 8.34
N VAL A 32 15.44 -23.66 9.62
CA VAL A 32 14.69 -22.52 10.14
C VAL A 32 15.49 -21.22 10.02
N THR A 33 16.79 -21.24 10.32
CA THR A 33 17.65 -20.06 10.20
C THR A 33 17.76 -19.58 8.75
N VAL A 34 17.95 -20.50 7.80
CA VAL A 34 18.02 -20.17 6.37
C VAL A 34 16.68 -19.58 5.89
N LEU A 35 15.58 -20.19 6.28
CA LEU A 35 14.23 -19.71 5.91
C LEU A 35 13.96 -18.31 6.48
N PHE A 36 14.35 -18.07 7.73
CA PHE A 36 14.25 -16.75 8.35
C PHE A 36 15.12 -15.72 7.63
N ALA A 37 16.34 -16.07 7.26
CA ALA A 37 17.23 -15.19 6.50
C ALA A 37 16.63 -14.81 5.12
N ILE A 38 15.99 -15.77 4.43
CA ILE A 38 15.31 -15.52 3.16
C ILE A 38 14.14 -14.55 3.34
N ILE A 39 13.33 -14.72 4.39
CA ILE A 39 12.21 -13.82 4.71
C ILE A 39 12.73 -12.42 5.01
N CYS A 40 13.76 -12.29 5.84
CA CYS A 40 14.38 -11.00 6.15
C CYS A 40 14.93 -10.31 4.89
N TYR A 41 15.58 -11.06 4.02
CA TYR A 41 16.07 -10.54 2.74
C TYR A 41 14.94 -10.07 1.83
N ALA A 42 13.86 -10.85 1.72
CA ALA A 42 12.68 -10.49 0.94
C ALA A 42 12.01 -9.21 1.47
N THR A 43 11.80 -9.10 2.78
CA THR A 43 11.20 -7.90 3.40
C THR A 43 12.07 -6.65 3.25
N TYR A 44 13.38 -6.82 3.13
CA TYR A 44 14.31 -5.71 2.86
C TYR A 44 14.28 -5.28 1.40
N LYS A 45 14.13 -6.21 0.44
CA LYS A 45 14.21 -5.94 -1.00
C LYS A 45 12.89 -5.54 -1.62
N ILE A 46 11.77 -6.09 -1.16
CA ILE A 46 10.47 -5.85 -1.77
C ILE A 46 9.95 -4.46 -1.35
N PRO A 47 9.80 -3.51 -2.27
CA PRO A 47 9.12 -2.26 -1.99
C PRO A 47 7.63 -2.53 -1.78
N TYR A 48 7.07 -1.93 -0.75
CA TYR A 48 5.64 -1.96 -0.50
C TYR A 48 5.11 -0.53 -0.54
N PRO A 49 4.66 -0.06 -1.70
CA PRO A 49 4.20 1.31 -1.85
C PRO A 49 2.95 1.54 -0.99
N PHE A 50 2.96 2.62 -0.23
CA PHE A 50 1.76 3.10 0.43
C PHE A 50 1.01 3.98 -0.55
N THR A 51 -0.17 3.53 -0.97
CA THR A 51 -1.04 4.23 -1.92
C THR A 51 -2.26 4.79 -1.22
N ILE A 52 -2.73 5.93 -1.70
CA ILE A 52 -4.02 6.50 -1.33
C ILE A 52 -4.88 6.56 -2.58
N GLU A 53 -6.08 6.06 -2.45
CA GLU A 53 -7.10 6.13 -3.46
C GLU A 53 -8.03 7.31 -3.16
N ALA A 54 -8.38 8.05 -4.19
CA ALA A 54 -9.27 9.19 -4.12
C ALA A 54 -10.17 9.22 -5.35
N ASP A 55 -11.45 9.45 -5.13
CA ASP A 55 -12.40 9.70 -6.20
C ASP A 55 -12.37 11.17 -6.55
N GLY A 56 -12.76 11.48 -7.80
CA GLY A 56 -12.81 12.84 -8.28
C GLY A 56 -13.75 13.00 -9.45
N ILE A 57 -13.84 14.22 -9.91
CA ILE A 57 -14.61 14.61 -11.09
C ILE A 57 -13.79 15.53 -11.98
N VAL A 58 -14.04 15.44 -13.26
CA VAL A 58 -13.49 16.39 -14.25
C VAL A 58 -14.36 17.64 -14.22
N ILE A 59 -13.74 18.79 -13.94
CA ILE A 59 -14.41 20.10 -13.94
C ILE A 59 -13.79 21.00 -15.01
N SER A 60 -14.54 22.01 -15.43
CA SER A 60 -14.00 23.06 -16.29
C SER A 60 -13.27 24.11 -15.47
N SER A 61 -12.01 24.37 -15.80
CA SER A 61 -11.21 25.40 -15.12
C SER A 61 -11.53 26.81 -15.61
N ASP A 62 -11.90 26.95 -16.88
CA ASP A 62 -12.14 28.25 -17.50
C ASP A 62 -13.12 28.12 -18.68
N SER A 63 -14.19 28.88 -18.64
CA SER A 63 -15.20 28.88 -19.69
C SER A 63 -14.69 29.38 -21.04
N ILE A 64 -13.52 30.06 -21.03
CA ILE A 64 -12.95 30.72 -22.22
C ILE A 64 -11.94 29.83 -22.95
N HIS A 65 -11.19 29.03 -22.22
CA HIS A 65 -10.05 28.24 -22.77
C HIS A 65 -10.29 26.73 -22.86
N ASN A 66 -11.45 26.24 -22.44
CA ASN A 66 -11.77 24.80 -22.46
C ASN A 66 -10.74 23.92 -21.74
N ASN A 67 -10.07 24.50 -20.74
CA ASN A 67 -9.12 23.76 -19.93
C ASN A 67 -9.89 22.93 -18.90
N LEU A 68 -9.66 21.62 -18.92
CA LEU A 68 -10.22 20.72 -17.93
C LEU A 68 -9.22 20.49 -16.81
N MET A 69 -9.74 20.39 -15.59
CA MET A 69 -9.00 19.99 -14.42
C MET A 69 -9.73 18.85 -13.72
N ILE A 70 -9.00 18.07 -12.97
CA ILE A 70 -9.58 17.05 -12.10
C ILE A 70 -9.63 17.60 -10.69
N GLU A 71 -10.80 17.55 -10.09
CA GLU A 71 -11.02 17.81 -8.68
C GLU A 71 -11.08 16.48 -7.94
N LEU A 72 -10.12 16.23 -7.07
CA LEU A 72 -9.99 15.01 -6.29
C LEU A 72 -10.50 15.24 -4.87
N PHE A 73 -11.29 14.32 -4.35
CA PHE A 73 -11.79 14.30 -2.98
C PHE A 73 -10.92 13.39 -2.13
N ILE A 74 -9.99 13.99 -1.38
CA ILE A 74 -9.03 13.25 -0.59
C ILE A 74 -9.48 13.22 0.86
N PRO A 75 -9.61 12.04 1.50
CA PRO A 75 -10.01 11.96 2.90
C PRO A 75 -9.05 12.75 3.81
N TYR A 76 -9.59 13.56 4.72
CA TYR A 76 -8.84 14.48 5.57
C TYR A 76 -7.77 13.79 6.43
N ARG A 77 -7.96 12.51 6.75
CA ARG A 77 -6.96 11.69 7.47
C ARG A 77 -5.60 11.62 6.77
N TYR A 78 -5.54 11.93 5.48
CA TYR A 78 -4.32 11.92 4.68
C TYR A 78 -3.72 13.31 4.44
N ASN A 79 -4.28 14.37 5.04
CA ASN A 79 -3.83 15.75 4.85
C ASN A 79 -2.33 15.93 5.07
N ASN A 80 -1.79 15.37 6.15
CA ASN A 80 -0.36 15.46 6.47
C ASN A 80 0.57 14.87 5.40
N TYR A 81 0.06 13.97 4.59
CA TYR A 81 0.83 13.33 3.51
C TYR A 81 0.82 14.16 2.23
N TYR A 82 -0.22 14.96 2.01
CA TYR A 82 -0.40 15.75 0.78
C TYR A 82 0.22 17.13 0.85
N GLN A 83 0.41 17.70 2.03
CA GLN A 83 0.98 19.06 2.20
C GLN A 83 2.46 19.17 1.81
N VAL A 84 3.18 18.07 1.69
CA VAL A 84 4.65 18.09 1.66
C VAL A 84 5.26 17.98 0.27
N VAL A 85 4.56 17.51 -0.78
CA VAL A 85 5.21 17.23 -2.08
C VAL A 85 4.26 17.40 -3.27
N LYS A 86 4.74 17.97 -4.38
CA LYS A 86 4.18 17.77 -5.73
C LYS A 86 4.13 16.27 -6.00
N ARG A 87 2.96 15.68 -6.04
CA ARG A 87 2.79 14.25 -6.16
C ARG A 87 2.19 13.89 -7.49
N GLN A 88 2.80 12.90 -8.13
CA GLN A 88 2.23 12.26 -9.28
C GLN A 88 1.01 11.45 -8.87
N VAL A 89 -0.06 11.64 -9.59
CA VAL A 89 -1.33 10.96 -9.42
C VAL A 89 -1.60 10.18 -10.70
N SER A 90 -1.80 8.89 -10.55
CA SER A 90 -2.27 8.04 -11.65
C SER A 90 -3.80 8.05 -11.64
N THR A 91 -4.40 8.63 -12.64
CA THR A 91 -5.85 8.80 -12.71
C THR A 91 -6.44 7.93 -13.81
N THR A 92 -7.45 7.16 -13.46
CA THR A 92 -8.30 6.40 -14.38
C THR A 92 -9.70 6.99 -14.39
N TYR A 93 -10.44 6.85 -15.48
CA TYR A 93 -11.81 7.37 -15.55
C TYR A 93 -12.82 6.26 -15.87
N GLU A 94 -14.03 6.48 -15.40
CA GLU A 94 -15.13 5.53 -15.50
C GLU A 94 -15.39 5.12 -16.97
N GLY A 95 -15.44 3.81 -17.22
CA GLY A 95 -15.65 3.25 -18.55
C GLY A 95 -14.39 3.00 -19.38
N ARG A 96 -13.21 3.41 -18.90
CA ARG A 96 -11.91 3.12 -19.53
C ARG A 96 -10.81 2.93 -18.50
N GLU A 97 -11.00 1.98 -17.61
CA GLU A 97 -10.07 1.64 -16.52
C GLU A 97 -8.67 1.25 -16.99
N SER A 98 -8.52 0.89 -18.28
CA SER A 98 -7.22 0.57 -18.87
C SER A 98 -6.38 1.80 -19.23
N VAL A 99 -6.93 3.00 -19.17
CA VAL A 99 -6.23 4.24 -19.51
C VAL A 99 -5.82 4.93 -18.23
N VAL A 100 -4.53 5.04 -18.02
CA VAL A 100 -3.94 5.76 -16.88
C VAL A 100 -3.38 7.08 -17.40
N ILE A 101 -3.79 8.18 -16.79
CA ILE A 101 -3.26 9.51 -17.03
C ILE A 101 -2.42 9.89 -15.81
N GLU A 102 -1.14 10.16 -16.02
CA GLU A 102 -0.26 10.64 -14.97
C GLU A 102 -0.31 12.17 -14.93
N CYS A 103 -0.70 12.71 -13.79
CA CYS A 103 -0.80 14.15 -13.56
C CYS A 103 -0.09 14.53 -12.26
N ASP A 104 0.36 15.78 -12.17
CA ASP A 104 0.89 16.34 -10.93
C ASP A 104 -0.23 17.10 -10.20
N ILE A 105 -0.25 17.03 -8.87
CA ILE A 105 -1.16 17.88 -8.09
C ILE A 105 -0.63 19.30 -8.10
N ASP A 106 -1.44 20.22 -8.63
CA ASP A 106 -1.07 21.63 -8.76
C ASP A 106 -1.39 22.42 -7.51
N SER A 107 -2.57 22.18 -6.93
CA SER A 107 -3.01 22.87 -5.74
C SER A 107 -3.88 22.02 -4.84
N ILE A 108 -3.87 22.35 -3.56
CA ILE A 108 -4.68 21.72 -2.53
C ILE A 108 -5.49 22.82 -1.85
N SER A 109 -6.79 22.61 -1.70
CA SER A 109 -7.65 23.54 -0.98
C SER A 109 -7.49 23.38 0.52
N ASP A 110 -7.41 24.49 1.24
CA ASP A 110 -7.44 24.49 2.70
C ASP A 110 -8.86 24.27 3.27
N ASN A 111 -9.87 24.30 2.41
CA ASN A 111 -11.27 24.11 2.79
C ASN A 111 -11.58 22.62 2.93
N VAL A 112 -12.21 22.26 4.04
CA VAL A 112 -12.71 20.90 4.29
C VAL A 112 -14.18 20.83 3.90
N VAL A 113 -14.56 19.81 3.16
CA VAL A 113 -15.93 19.53 2.77
C VAL A 113 -16.37 18.22 3.40
N ILE A 114 -17.62 18.19 3.84
CA ILE A 114 -18.22 16.99 4.43
C ILE A 114 -19.06 16.29 3.35
N LEU A 115 -18.66 15.08 2.98
CA LEU A 115 -19.41 14.22 2.07
C LEU A 115 -19.73 12.91 2.79
N ASN A 116 -20.98 12.50 2.82
CA ASN A 116 -21.44 11.27 3.48
C ASN A 116 -21.00 11.12 4.95
N GLY A 117 -20.79 12.24 5.66
CA GLY A 117 -20.34 12.22 7.06
C GLY A 117 -18.83 12.10 7.27
N GLU A 118 -18.05 12.04 6.21
CA GLU A 118 -16.59 12.07 6.26
C GLU A 118 -16.05 13.41 5.78
N ASN A 119 -14.90 13.81 6.33
CA ASN A 119 -14.21 15.05 5.97
C ASN A 119 -13.25 14.79 4.81
N PHE A 120 -13.36 15.63 3.77
CA PHE A 120 -12.49 15.62 2.61
C PHE A 120 -11.89 17.00 2.37
N PHE A 121 -10.73 17.04 1.77
CA PHE A 121 -10.17 18.24 1.16
C PHE A 121 -10.05 18.03 -0.34
N HIS A 122 -10.07 19.15 -1.08
CA HIS A 122 -9.98 19.13 -2.52
C HIS A 122 -8.54 19.29 -2.98
N ALA A 123 -8.12 18.47 -3.92
CA ALA A 123 -6.89 18.66 -4.66
C ALA A 123 -7.21 18.83 -6.13
N TYR A 124 -6.50 19.74 -6.77
CA TYR A 124 -6.71 20.08 -8.17
C TYR A 124 -5.49 19.70 -8.99
N THR A 125 -5.76 19.10 -10.15
CA THR A 125 -4.72 18.75 -11.11
C THR A 125 -5.17 19.11 -12.52
N TYR A 126 -4.31 19.77 -13.29
CA TYR A 126 -4.61 20.14 -14.66
C TYR A 126 -4.34 18.98 -15.61
N ILE A 127 -5.24 18.82 -16.58
CA ILE A 127 -5.11 17.82 -17.62
C ILE A 127 -4.49 18.48 -18.86
N SER A 128 -3.52 17.83 -19.46
CA SER A 128 -2.96 18.28 -20.74
C SER A 128 -4.01 18.32 -21.83
N ASN A 129 -4.00 19.35 -22.67
CA ASN A 129 -4.89 19.47 -23.82
C ASN A 129 -4.76 18.28 -24.81
N ASP A 130 -3.59 17.67 -24.87
CA ASP A 130 -3.34 16.48 -25.69
C ASP A 130 -4.08 15.27 -25.12
N ASP A 131 -4.09 15.10 -23.78
CA ASP A 131 -4.78 14.03 -23.11
C ASP A 131 -6.31 14.22 -23.20
N ILE A 132 -6.79 15.45 -23.07
CA ILE A 132 -8.22 15.77 -23.25
C ILE A 132 -8.70 15.30 -24.62
N LYS A 133 -7.98 15.63 -25.69
CA LYS A 133 -8.32 15.25 -27.05
C LYS A 133 -8.16 13.76 -27.30
N LYS A 134 -7.05 13.19 -26.85
CA LYS A 134 -6.71 11.77 -27.02
C LYS A 134 -7.74 10.86 -26.37
N TYR A 135 -8.13 11.16 -25.15
CA TYR A 135 -9.03 10.33 -24.36
C TYR A 135 -10.48 10.81 -24.41
N ARG A 136 -10.76 11.92 -25.10
CA ARG A 136 -12.09 12.55 -25.23
C ARG A 136 -12.74 12.79 -23.86
N LEU A 137 -11.97 13.38 -22.96
CA LEU A 137 -12.45 13.72 -21.63
C LEU A 137 -13.53 14.81 -21.73
N LYS A 138 -14.53 14.67 -20.87
CA LYS A 138 -15.64 15.61 -20.78
C LYS A 138 -15.85 16.05 -19.35
N GLU A 139 -16.40 17.22 -19.19
CA GLU A 139 -16.85 17.72 -17.89
C GLU A 139 -17.83 16.77 -17.23
N ASN A 140 -17.79 16.70 -15.90
CA ASN A 140 -18.59 15.81 -15.04
C ASN A 140 -18.30 14.31 -15.20
N MET A 141 -17.20 13.92 -15.86
CA MET A 141 -16.74 12.53 -15.83
C MET A 141 -16.16 12.20 -14.46
N LYS A 142 -16.55 11.05 -13.92
CA LYS A 142 -15.95 10.52 -12.71
C LYS A 142 -14.56 9.96 -13.00
N VAL A 143 -13.64 10.19 -12.08
CA VAL A 143 -12.28 9.70 -12.14
C VAL A 143 -11.93 9.00 -10.82
N HIS A 144 -11.10 7.99 -10.93
CA HIS A 144 -10.53 7.30 -9.79
C HIS A 144 -9.02 7.49 -9.82
N SER A 145 -8.47 8.00 -8.75
CA SER A 145 -7.07 8.39 -8.67
C SER A 145 -6.33 7.58 -7.62
N THR A 146 -5.13 7.17 -7.96
CA THR A 146 -4.23 6.48 -7.05
C THR A 146 -2.94 7.26 -6.92
N THR A 147 -2.60 7.68 -5.71
CA THR A 147 -1.38 8.42 -5.40
C THR A 147 -0.43 7.56 -4.60
N ILE A 148 0.80 7.39 -5.06
CA ILE A 148 1.86 6.71 -4.32
C ILE A 148 2.51 7.71 -3.37
N ILE A 149 2.31 7.52 -2.07
CA ILE A 149 2.83 8.43 -1.04
C ILE A 149 4.25 8.07 -0.64
N ASN A 150 4.53 6.79 -0.59
CA ASN A 150 5.79 6.29 -0.08
C ASN A 150 6.16 4.96 -0.74
N ASN A 151 7.39 4.90 -1.24
CA ASN A 151 7.92 3.69 -1.86
C ASN A 151 8.97 3.02 -0.95
N LYS A 152 8.66 2.91 0.34
CA LYS A 152 9.54 2.26 1.31
C LYS A 152 9.37 0.76 1.29
N THR A 153 10.42 0.05 1.68
CA THR A 153 10.35 -1.39 1.88
C THR A 153 9.53 -1.73 3.13
N ILE A 154 9.01 -2.95 3.19
CA ILE A 154 8.23 -3.46 4.33
C ILE A 154 8.98 -3.24 5.65
N LEU A 155 10.28 -3.57 5.67
CA LEU A 155 11.12 -3.40 6.85
C LEU A 155 11.20 -1.94 7.32
N GLN A 156 11.36 -0.99 6.38
CA GLN A 156 11.44 0.43 6.70
C GLN A 156 10.11 1.00 7.23
N GLN A 157 8.99 0.40 6.87
CA GLN A 157 7.68 0.80 7.40
C GLN A 157 7.45 0.29 8.83
N ILE A 158 7.97 -0.89 9.18
CA ILE A 158 7.83 -1.48 10.51
C ILE A 158 8.73 -0.78 11.55
N ILE A 159 9.98 -0.47 11.18
CA ILE A 159 10.98 0.10 12.13
C ILE A 159 10.70 1.57 12.47
N ARG A 160 9.98 2.30 11.61
CA ARG A 160 9.76 3.74 11.75
C ARG A 160 8.38 4.11 12.34
N LYS A 161 7.84 3.26 13.14
CA LYS A 161 6.59 3.56 13.87
C LYS A 161 6.86 4.31 15.17
#